data_690f592766563a01f3a20910b80fe94e
#
_entry.id   690f592766563a01f3a20910b80fe94e
#
_cell.length_a   1.000
_cell.length_b   1.000
_cell.length_c   1.000
_cell.angle_alpha   90.00
_cell.angle_beta   90.00
_cell.angle_gamma   90.00
#
_symmetry.space_group_name_H-M   'P 1'
#
loop_
_entity.id
_entity.type
_entity.pdbx_description
1 polymer ?
#
loop_
_entity_poly.entity_id
_entity_poly.type
_entity_poly.pdbx_seq_one_letter_code
_entity_poly.pdbx_strand_id
1 'polypeptide(L)'
;MTTDLDTPDTPPQDAPLEFWEQRIKASRWLITKTMALGAAAAVLGVLGQGWLEDAAPLFPIISQNYGIWQSGYLLALLIIFLIWAAAMRQKLGLLENSKKGFEVRLRIAEYNERRAQQAQEARERRQKLEDERDPVSFFKSATRSKKFDY
;
A
#
# COMPACT_ATOMS: atom_id res chain seq x y z
N MET A 1 5.63 8.94 -32.71
CA MET A 1 5.79 9.92 -31.63
C MET A 1 4.65 9.65 -30.63
N THR A 2 4.80 8.64 -29.81
CA THR A 2 3.88 8.29 -28.72
C THR A 2 4.39 9.03 -27.49
N THR A 3 3.73 10.13 -27.16
CA THR A 3 3.91 10.80 -25.87
C THR A 3 3.35 9.89 -24.81
N ASP A 4 4.21 9.11 -24.14
CA ASP A 4 3.93 8.51 -22.86
C ASP A 4 3.57 9.67 -21.91
N LEU A 5 2.27 9.85 -21.74
CA LEU A 5 1.72 10.60 -20.62
C LEU A 5 2.01 9.77 -19.37
N ASP A 6 3.24 9.90 -18.88
CA ASP A 6 3.64 9.50 -17.53
C ASP A 6 2.72 10.24 -16.56
N THR A 7 1.58 9.64 -16.28
CA THR A 7 0.74 10.08 -15.16
C THR A 7 1.55 9.85 -13.90
N PRO A 8 1.92 10.91 -13.15
CA PRO A 8 2.83 10.82 -12.00
C PRO A 8 2.32 9.93 -10.86
N ASP A 9 1.15 9.33 -11.01
CA ASP A 9 0.48 8.50 -10.00
C ASP A 9 0.57 6.99 -10.25
N THR A 10 1.08 6.54 -11.41
CA THR A 10 1.22 5.11 -11.68
C THR A 10 2.58 4.66 -11.17
N PRO A 11 2.64 3.92 -10.06
CA PRO A 11 3.93 3.46 -9.53
C PRO A 11 4.59 2.53 -10.54
N PRO A 12 5.92 2.60 -10.69
CA PRO A 12 6.66 1.73 -11.59
C PRO A 12 6.40 0.27 -11.20
N GLN A 13 6.05 -0.54 -12.20
CA GLN A 13 5.74 -1.96 -11.97
C GLN A 13 6.91 -2.72 -11.33
N ASP A 14 8.13 -2.19 -11.43
CA ASP A 14 9.37 -2.79 -10.91
C ASP A 14 9.83 -2.22 -9.56
N ALA A 15 8.97 -1.45 -8.87
CA ALA A 15 9.33 -0.87 -7.58
C ALA A 15 9.63 -1.94 -6.52
N PRO A 16 10.69 -1.76 -5.70
CA PRO A 16 11.03 -2.67 -4.62
C PRO A 16 9.94 -2.73 -3.55
N LEU A 17 9.88 -3.81 -2.77
CA LEU A 17 8.89 -4.01 -1.70
C LEU A 17 8.88 -2.87 -0.69
N GLU A 18 10.06 -2.33 -0.35
CA GLU A 18 10.24 -1.21 0.57
C GLU A 18 9.48 0.05 0.13
N PHE A 19 9.44 0.31 -1.18
CA PHE A 19 8.68 1.43 -1.75
C PHE A 19 7.19 1.30 -1.45
N TRP A 20 6.64 0.11 -1.62
CA TRP A 20 5.23 -0.16 -1.35
C TRP A 20 4.89 -0.06 0.14
N GLU A 21 5.77 -0.51 1.03
CA GLU A 21 5.60 -0.36 2.47
C GLU A 21 5.58 1.11 2.89
N GLN A 22 6.51 1.91 2.38
CA GLN A 22 6.56 3.35 2.65
C GLN A 22 5.28 4.04 2.14
N ARG A 23 4.82 3.66 0.95
CA ARG A 23 3.59 4.22 0.37
C ARG A 23 2.34 3.85 1.19
N ILE A 24 2.26 2.63 1.71
CA ILE A 24 1.18 2.20 2.62
C ILE A 24 1.23 3.00 3.93
N LYS A 25 2.41 3.19 4.53
CA LYS A 25 2.58 3.99 5.75
C LYS A 25 2.17 5.45 5.51
N ALA A 26 2.61 6.05 4.41
CA ALA A 26 2.23 7.41 4.03
C ALA A 26 0.71 7.54 3.79
N SER A 27 0.10 6.59 3.10
CA SER A 27 -1.35 6.58 2.86
C SER A 27 -2.15 6.47 4.16
N ARG A 28 -1.73 5.61 5.09
CA ARG A 28 -2.35 5.50 6.42
C ARG A 28 -2.26 6.81 7.19
N TRP A 29 -1.09 7.44 7.18
CA TRP A 29 -0.88 8.74 7.83
C TRP A 29 -1.77 9.84 7.25
N LEU A 30 -1.93 9.88 5.92
CA LEU A 30 -2.83 10.81 5.24
C LEU A 30 -4.31 10.57 5.62
N ILE A 31 -4.73 9.32 5.74
CA ILE A 31 -6.08 8.95 6.17
C ILE A 31 -6.30 9.42 7.61
N THR A 32 -5.36 9.15 8.52
CA THR A 32 -5.45 9.58 9.94
C THR A 32 -5.56 11.10 10.04
N LYS A 33 -4.74 11.85 9.29
CA LYS A 33 -4.85 13.33 9.23
C LYS A 33 -6.22 13.79 8.73
N THR A 34 -6.76 13.13 7.70
CA THR A 34 -8.07 13.49 7.14
C THR A 34 -9.19 13.17 8.10
N MET A 35 -9.10 12.06 8.85
CA MET A 35 -10.06 11.74 9.92
C MET A 35 -10.00 12.76 11.05
N ALA A 36 -8.81 13.13 11.50
CA ALA A 36 -8.63 14.15 12.54
C ALA A 36 -9.19 15.52 12.09
N LEU A 37 -8.97 15.90 10.83
CA LEU A 37 -9.54 17.12 10.27
C LEU A 37 -11.07 17.08 10.23
N GLY A 38 -11.67 15.93 9.84
CA GLY A 38 -13.13 15.75 9.85
C GLY A 38 -13.70 15.81 11.25
N ALA A 39 -13.05 15.20 12.24
CA ALA A 39 -13.47 15.30 13.64
C ALA A 39 -13.39 16.75 14.16
N ALA A 40 -12.31 17.46 13.86
CA ALA A 40 -12.19 18.88 14.22
C ALA A 40 -13.28 19.74 13.55
N ALA A 41 -13.58 19.51 12.27
CA ALA A 41 -14.65 20.20 11.56
C ALA A 41 -16.04 19.91 12.18
N ALA A 42 -16.29 18.67 12.61
CA ALA A 42 -17.53 18.31 13.29
C ALA A 42 -17.68 19.04 14.65
N VAL A 43 -16.60 19.10 15.44
CA VAL A 43 -16.59 19.84 16.71
C VAL A 43 -16.84 21.34 16.47
N LEU A 44 -16.16 21.94 15.48
CA LEU A 44 -16.37 23.33 15.11
C LEU A 44 -17.81 23.58 14.60
N GLY A 45 -18.39 22.59 13.90
CA GLY A 45 -19.80 22.65 13.48
C GLY A 45 -20.76 22.68 14.65
N VAL A 46 -20.54 21.86 15.68
CA VAL A 46 -21.40 21.89 16.89
C VAL A 46 -21.24 23.20 17.64
N LEU A 47 -20.00 23.67 17.84
CA LEU A 47 -19.75 24.94 18.51
C LEU A 47 -20.34 26.14 17.75
N GLY A 48 -20.26 26.12 16.41
CA GLY A 48 -20.82 27.16 15.56
C GLY A 48 -22.35 27.21 15.62
N GLN A 49 -23.02 26.07 15.77
CA GLN A 49 -24.46 26.00 15.97
C GLN A 49 -24.84 26.71 17.29
N GLY A 50 -24.16 26.37 18.41
CA GLY A 50 -24.38 27.02 19.69
C GLY A 50 -24.15 28.54 19.63
N TRP A 51 -23.07 28.96 18.98
CA TRP A 51 -22.79 30.38 18.80
C TRP A 51 -23.85 31.09 17.96
N LEU A 52 -24.43 30.47 16.96
CA LEU A 52 -25.54 31.01 16.16
C LEU A 52 -26.81 31.20 17.01
N GLU A 53 -27.10 30.23 17.89
CA GLU A 53 -28.23 30.31 18.82
C GLU A 53 -28.07 31.45 19.83
N ASP A 54 -26.88 31.60 20.40
CA ASP A 54 -26.57 32.68 21.36
C ASP A 54 -26.53 34.05 20.68
N ALA A 55 -26.14 34.15 19.42
CA ALA A 55 -26.09 35.39 18.67
C ALA A 55 -27.47 35.84 18.15
N ALA A 56 -28.41 34.92 17.96
CA ALA A 56 -29.74 35.25 17.42
C ALA A 56 -30.48 36.36 18.16
N PRO A 57 -30.55 36.42 19.52
CA PRO A 57 -31.21 37.49 20.24
C PRO A 57 -30.47 38.83 20.18
N LEU A 58 -29.15 38.81 19.91
CA LEU A 58 -28.33 40.02 19.88
C LEU A 58 -28.41 40.77 18.52
N PHE A 59 -28.72 40.06 17.46
CA PHE A 59 -28.78 40.62 16.10
C PHE A 59 -30.19 40.50 15.51
N PRO A 60 -30.94 41.62 15.33
CA PRO A 60 -32.31 41.60 14.78
C PRO A 60 -32.41 40.92 13.42
N ILE A 61 -31.38 41.03 12.58
CA ILE A 61 -31.35 40.41 11.25
C ILE A 61 -31.36 38.89 11.35
N ILE A 62 -30.68 38.32 12.34
CA ILE A 62 -30.61 36.87 12.59
C ILE A 62 -31.94 36.41 13.21
N SER A 63 -32.47 37.14 14.23
CA SER A 63 -33.70 36.78 14.94
C SER A 63 -34.93 36.77 14.03
N GLN A 64 -35.05 37.75 13.12
CA GLN A 64 -36.17 37.83 12.17
C GLN A 64 -36.14 36.72 11.11
N ASN A 65 -34.97 36.23 10.74
CA ASN A 65 -34.78 35.24 9.67
C ASN A 65 -34.00 34.00 10.15
N TYR A 66 -34.15 33.64 11.43
CA TYR A 66 -33.39 32.56 12.05
C TYR A 66 -33.43 31.25 11.25
N GLY A 67 -34.60 30.88 10.74
CA GLY A 67 -34.76 29.65 9.93
C GLY A 67 -33.93 29.67 8.64
N ILE A 68 -33.76 30.84 8.01
CA ILE A 68 -32.94 30.99 6.81
C ILE A 68 -31.44 30.82 7.15
N TRP A 69 -31.01 31.48 8.25
CA TRP A 69 -29.63 31.39 8.74
C TRP A 69 -29.27 29.95 9.16
N GLN A 70 -30.17 29.30 9.91
CA GLN A 70 -29.99 27.90 10.31
C GLN A 70 -29.94 26.95 9.11
N SER A 71 -30.84 27.13 8.14
CA SER A 71 -30.82 26.30 6.90
C SER A 71 -29.56 26.52 6.09
N GLY A 72 -29.08 27.75 5.95
CA GLY A 72 -27.85 28.09 5.28
C GLY A 72 -26.64 27.48 5.99
N TYR A 73 -26.61 27.51 7.30
CA TYR A 73 -25.56 26.90 8.11
C TYR A 73 -25.53 25.37 7.94
N LEU A 74 -26.66 24.69 8.02
CA LEU A 74 -26.76 23.25 7.80
C LEU A 74 -26.35 22.84 6.38
N LEU A 75 -26.74 23.65 5.39
CA LEU A 75 -26.32 23.42 4.00
C LEU A 75 -24.80 23.54 3.84
N ALA A 76 -24.19 24.55 4.48
CA ALA A 76 -22.73 24.71 4.46
C ALA A 76 -22.02 23.52 5.11
N LEU A 77 -22.51 23.05 6.26
CA LEU A 77 -21.97 21.84 6.91
C LEU A 77 -22.11 20.60 6.03
N LEU A 78 -23.26 20.44 5.35
CA LEU A 78 -23.47 19.34 4.42
C LEU A 78 -22.46 19.36 3.26
N ILE A 79 -22.20 20.53 2.69
CA ILE A 79 -21.21 20.68 1.61
C ILE A 79 -19.82 20.32 2.11
N ILE A 80 -19.43 20.81 3.28
CA ILE A 80 -18.12 20.49 3.91
C ILE A 80 -17.99 18.97 4.12
N PHE A 81 -19.05 18.34 4.62
CA PHE A 81 -19.08 16.90 4.84
C PHE A 81 -18.95 16.12 3.51
N LEU A 82 -19.64 16.52 2.45
CA LEU A 82 -19.54 15.87 1.14
C LEU A 82 -18.13 15.99 0.56
N ILE A 83 -17.49 17.17 0.67
CA ILE A 83 -16.11 17.38 0.22
C ILE A 83 -15.16 16.48 1.01
N TRP A 84 -15.33 16.43 2.35
CA TRP A 84 -14.52 15.56 3.20
C TRP A 84 -14.71 14.08 2.87
N ALA A 85 -15.96 13.63 2.68
CA ALA A 85 -16.27 12.24 2.32
C ALA A 85 -15.65 11.85 0.96
N ALA A 86 -15.72 12.74 -0.04
CA ALA A 86 -15.10 12.54 -1.33
C ALA A 86 -13.57 12.42 -1.22
N ALA A 87 -12.94 13.32 -0.46
CA ALA A 87 -11.50 13.28 -0.21
C ALA A 87 -11.08 11.99 0.53
N MET A 88 -11.89 11.54 1.49
CA MET A 88 -11.65 10.30 2.24
C MET A 88 -11.75 9.08 1.32
N ARG A 89 -12.76 9.02 0.44
CA ARG A 89 -12.94 7.94 -0.53
C ARG A 89 -11.76 7.82 -1.48
N GLN A 90 -11.24 8.94 -1.99
CA GLN A 90 -10.04 8.95 -2.84
C GLN A 90 -8.82 8.37 -2.12
N LYS A 91 -8.58 8.78 -0.85
CA LYS A 91 -7.44 8.31 -0.06
C LYS A 91 -7.55 6.82 0.30
N LEU A 92 -8.76 6.33 0.56
CA LEU A 92 -8.99 4.90 0.76
C LEU A 92 -8.70 4.10 -0.50
N GLY A 93 -9.10 4.59 -1.68
CA GLY A 93 -8.77 3.97 -2.96
C GLY A 93 -7.25 3.89 -3.20
N LEU A 94 -6.50 4.96 -2.89
CA LEU A 94 -5.04 4.94 -2.99
C LEU A 94 -4.40 3.91 -2.05
N LEU A 95 -4.90 3.77 -0.82
CA LEU A 95 -4.42 2.76 0.12
C LEU A 95 -4.70 1.34 -0.39
N GLU A 96 -5.90 1.09 -0.92
CA GLU A 96 -6.27 -0.21 -1.46
C GLU A 96 -5.41 -0.58 -2.67
N ASN A 97 -5.19 0.35 -3.59
CA ASN A 97 -4.29 0.14 -4.73
C ASN A 97 -2.86 -0.14 -4.30
N SER A 98 -2.36 0.58 -3.28
CA SER A 98 -1.02 0.34 -2.73
C SER A 98 -0.90 -1.04 -2.08
N LYS A 99 -1.93 -1.52 -1.38
CA LYS A 99 -1.96 -2.87 -0.81
C LYS A 99 -1.97 -3.94 -1.89
N LYS A 100 -2.81 -3.79 -2.92
CA LYS A 100 -2.84 -4.72 -4.06
C LYS A 100 -1.49 -4.80 -4.77
N GLY A 101 -0.85 -3.66 -4.99
CA GLY A 101 0.50 -3.61 -5.56
C GLY A 101 1.53 -4.35 -4.71
N PHE A 102 1.49 -4.17 -3.40
CA PHE A 102 2.36 -4.87 -2.45
C PHE A 102 2.16 -6.39 -2.49
N GLU A 103 0.91 -6.87 -2.45
CA GLU A 103 0.59 -8.30 -2.51
C GLU A 103 1.07 -8.96 -3.81
N VAL A 104 0.88 -8.28 -4.94
CA VAL A 104 1.35 -8.79 -6.24
C VAL A 104 2.87 -8.94 -6.22
N ARG A 105 3.58 -7.95 -5.71
CA ARG A 105 5.05 -7.99 -5.60
C ARG A 105 5.56 -9.07 -4.65
N LEU A 106 4.89 -9.24 -3.51
CA LEU A 106 5.22 -10.30 -2.57
C LEU A 106 5.11 -11.68 -3.24
N ARG A 107 4.03 -11.93 -3.98
CA ARG A 107 3.86 -13.19 -4.71
C ARG A 107 4.93 -13.41 -5.78
N ILE A 108 5.32 -12.35 -6.49
CA ILE A 108 6.39 -12.43 -7.49
C ILE A 108 7.73 -12.74 -6.82
N ALA A 109 8.04 -12.10 -5.69
CA ALA A 109 9.25 -12.35 -4.93
C ALA A 109 9.31 -13.81 -4.44
N GLU A 110 8.24 -14.31 -3.82
CA GLU A 110 8.14 -15.71 -3.39
C GLU A 110 8.29 -16.70 -4.56
N TYR A 111 7.67 -16.40 -5.70
CA TYR A 111 7.82 -17.24 -6.89
C TYR A 111 9.26 -17.29 -7.39
N ASN A 112 9.93 -16.14 -7.42
CA ASN A 112 11.32 -16.05 -7.85
C ASN A 112 12.27 -16.79 -6.89
N GLU A 113 12.04 -16.68 -5.57
CA GLU A 113 12.80 -17.43 -4.57
C GLU A 113 12.65 -18.94 -4.72
N ARG A 114 11.40 -19.42 -4.88
CA ARG A 114 11.16 -20.86 -5.13
C ARG A 114 11.85 -21.33 -6.40
N ARG A 115 11.82 -20.53 -7.46
CA ARG A 115 12.46 -20.84 -8.72
C ARG A 115 14.00 -20.84 -8.58
N ALA A 116 14.55 -19.92 -7.80
CA ALA A 116 15.99 -19.87 -7.51
C ALA A 116 16.43 -21.11 -6.70
N GLN A 117 15.66 -21.51 -5.69
CA GLN A 117 15.92 -22.73 -4.91
C GLN A 117 15.90 -23.98 -5.78
N GLN A 118 14.88 -24.14 -6.62
CA GLN A 118 14.80 -25.27 -7.57
C GLN A 118 16.00 -25.29 -8.55
N ALA A 119 16.41 -24.11 -9.01
CA ALA A 119 17.58 -24.01 -9.90
C ALA A 119 18.88 -24.38 -9.18
N GLN A 120 19.03 -24.03 -7.91
CA GLN A 120 20.19 -24.44 -7.09
C GLN A 120 20.18 -25.93 -6.84
N GLU A 121 19.07 -26.52 -6.43
CA GLU A 121 18.95 -27.97 -6.25
C GLU A 121 19.24 -28.73 -7.54
N ALA A 122 18.77 -28.23 -8.69
CA ALA A 122 19.04 -28.84 -9.97
C ALA A 122 20.55 -28.78 -10.34
N ARG A 123 21.24 -27.68 -10.00
CA ARG A 123 22.70 -27.54 -10.18
C ARG A 123 23.45 -28.52 -9.28
N GLU A 124 23.08 -28.60 -8.02
CA GLU A 124 23.71 -29.54 -7.07
C GLU A 124 23.53 -31.01 -7.50
N ARG A 125 22.33 -31.39 -7.98
CA ARG A 125 22.11 -32.72 -8.54
C ARG A 125 22.98 -33.01 -9.76
N ARG A 126 23.13 -32.02 -10.64
CA ARG A 126 24.02 -32.17 -11.81
C ARG A 126 25.49 -32.32 -11.39
N GLN A 127 25.96 -31.52 -10.45
CA GLN A 127 27.31 -31.62 -9.92
C GLN A 127 27.57 -33.00 -9.29
N LYS A 128 26.64 -33.49 -8.46
CA LYS A 128 26.73 -34.83 -7.87
C LYS A 128 26.84 -35.94 -8.95
N LEU A 129 26.02 -35.82 -10.01
CA LEU A 129 26.03 -36.75 -11.12
C LEU A 129 27.32 -36.64 -11.96
N GLU A 130 27.90 -35.45 -12.09
CA GLU A 130 29.20 -35.25 -12.76
C GLU A 130 30.32 -35.80 -11.90
N ASP A 131 30.34 -35.58 -10.60
CA ASP A 131 31.32 -36.14 -9.67
C ASP A 131 31.26 -37.68 -9.63
N GLU A 132 30.05 -38.27 -9.69
CA GLU A 132 29.89 -39.74 -9.83
C GLU A 132 30.33 -40.26 -11.17
N ARG A 133 30.27 -39.46 -12.24
CA ARG A 133 30.71 -39.79 -13.59
C ARG A 133 32.20 -39.56 -13.82
N ASP A 134 32.90 -38.91 -12.89
CA ASP A 134 34.31 -38.59 -13.07
C ASP A 134 35.13 -39.90 -13.21
N PRO A 135 35.74 -40.17 -14.35
CA PRO A 135 36.46 -41.43 -14.62
C PRO A 135 37.60 -41.67 -13.64
N VAL A 136 38.09 -40.61 -12.96
CA VAL A 136 39.15 -40.70 -11.94
C VAL A 136 38.66 -41.44 -10.70
N SER A 137 37.37 -41.27 -10.32
CA SER A 137 36.79 -42.03 -9.19
C SER A 137 36.67 -43.53 -9.51
N PHE A 138 36.31 -43.84 -10.77
CA PHE A 138 36.21 -45.21 -11.24
C PHE A 138 37.59 -45.91 -11.28
N PHE A 139 38.62 -45.20 -11.71
CA PHE A 139 40.02 -45.73 -11.70
C PHE A 139 40.57 -45.88 -10.28
N LYS A 140 40.26 -44.96 -9.35
CA LYS A 140 40.65 -45.08 -7.93
C LYS A 140 40.00 -46.28 -7.26
N SER A 141 38.73 -46.57 -7.54
CA SER A 141 38.04 -47.75 -7.00
C SER A 141 38.58 -49.05 -7.64
N ALA A 142 38.87 -49.04 -8.93
CA ALA A 142 39.43 -50.19 -9.65
C ALA A 142 40.87 -50.53 -9.23
N THR A 143 41.71 -49.54 -8.92
CA THR A 143 43.08 -49.76 -8.40
C THR A 143 43.12 -50.21 -6.94
N ARG A 144 42.08 -49.93 -6.16
CA ARG A 144 41.99 -50.38 -4.75
C ARG A 144 41.56 -51.82 -4.60
N SER A 145 40.97 -52.42 -5.65
CA SER A 145 40.52 -53.79 -5.71
C SER A 145 41.62 -54.82 -6.13
N LYS A 146 42.79 -54.35 -6.50
CA LYS A 146 43.94 -55.25 -6.90
C LYS A 146 45.09 -55.19 -5.88
N LYS A 147 44.82 -55.31 -4.57
CA LYS A 147 45.79 -55.87 -3.66
C LYS A 147 45.56 -57.39 -3.68
N PHE A 148 46.21 -58.09 -4.56
CA PHE A 148 46.38 -59.51 -4.45
C PHE A 148 47.33 -59.76 -3.28
N ASP A 149 46.81 -60.36 -2.22
CA ASP A 149 47.61 -61.04 -1.23
C ASP A 149 48.20 -62.28 -1.85
N TYR A 150 49.56 -62.35 -1.92
CA TYR A 150 50.32 -63.59 -2.05
C TYR A 150 50.73 -64.05 -0.66
#